data_52a79fce5cd433dfe3846fd39842793c
#
_entry.id   52a79fce5cd433dfe3846fd39842793c
#
_cell.length_a   1.000
_cell.length_b   1.000
_cell.length_c   1.000
_cell.angle_alpha   90.00
_cell.angle_beta   90.00
_cell.angle_gamma   90.00
#
_symmetry.space_group_name_H-M   'P 1'
#
loop_
_entity.id
_entity.type
_entity.pdbx_description
1 polymer ?
#
loop_
_entity_poly.entity_id
_entity_poly.type
_entity_poly.pdbx_seq_one_letter_code
_entity_poly.pdbx_strand_id
1 'polypeptide(L)'
;MEIFTLQFWLSVGAIILMDLSLGGDNAVVIAMASNRLPEKERKKAILIGTIGAVGLRMVLTFVAVWLLTIPYLQVLGGILLIPIAIHLVAPGDEDPHIEASDNLWSAVKTIILADFLMSIDNILSVAGAANGDFLLVVFGLMVSIPIIVMGSQLIGKVLDRFPFLMYAGAAMIGWTSGTMFLHDKALGPVIENALGSWIETGLPAFLALAVCVLGYLKSHRK
;
A
#
# COMPACT_ATOMS: atom_id res chain seq x y z
N MET A 1 26.36 9.13 9.30
CA MET A 1 27.16 9.05 8.02
C MET A 1 27.37 10.44 7.46
N GLU A 2 28.51 10.71 6.83
CA GLU A 2 28.73 12.01 6.19
C GLU A 2 27.91 12.08 4.88
N ILE A 3 27.14 13.16 4.70
CA ILE A 3 26.20 13.36 3.58
C ILE A 3 26.91 13.39 2.20
N PHE A 4 28.22 13.60 2.16
CA PHE A 4 28.99 13.69 0.92
C PHE A 4 29.73 12.40 0.52
N THR A 5 29.48 11.28 1.22
CA THR A 5 30.13 9.99 0.90
C THR A 5 29.34 9.23 -0.17
N LEU A 6 30.05 8.50 -1.04
CA LEU A 6 29.43 7.60 -2.01
C LEU A 6 28.51 6.58 -1.31
N GLN A 7 28.90 6.09 -0.13
CA GLN A 7 28.13 5.14 0.65
C GLN A 7 26.77 5.71 1.10
N PHE A 8 26.72 6.99 1.49
CA PHE A 8 25.44 7.68 1.80
C PHE A 8 24.49 7.63 0.60
N TRP A 9 24.95 8.03 -0.59
CA TRP A 9 24.10 8.07 -1.78
C TRP A 9 23.70 6.67 -2.27
N LEU A 10 24.55 5.68 -2.12
CA LEU A 10 24.20 4.28 -2.42
C LEU A 10 23.11 3.77 -1.46
N SER A 11 23.20 4.10 -0.16
CA SER A 11 22.16 3.74 0.80
C SER A 11 20.84 4.46 0.54
N VAL A 12 20.87 5.76 0.22
CA VAL A 12 19.68 6.50 -0.21
C VAL A 12 19.06 5.87 -1.46
N GLY A 13 19.88 5.55 -2.46
CA GLY A 13 19.43 4.85 -3.67
C GLY A 13 18.79 3.49 -3.37
N ALA A 14 19.37 2.71 -2.45
CA ALA A 14 18.81 1.43 -2.02
C ALA A 14 17.46 1.60 -1.33
N ILE A 15 17.30 2.61 -0.46
CA ILE A 15 16.02 2.90 0.20
C ILE A 15 14.96 3.30 -0.84
N ILE A 16 15.31 4.18 -1.78
CA ILE A 16 14.39 4.58 -2.87
C ILE A 16 13.97 3.36 -3.69
N LEU A 17 14.93 2.52 -4.10
CA LEU A 17 14.63 1.32 -4.87
C LEU A 17 13.75 0.34 -4.10
N MET A 18 14.01 0.15 -2.80
CA MET A 18 13.16 -0.69 -1.94
C MET A 18 11.76 -0.09 -1.80
N ASP A 19 11.65 1.20 -1.51
CA ASP A 19 10.37 1.88 -1.37
C ASP A 19 9.54 1.80 -2.67
N LEU A 20 10.17 1.96 -3.83
CA LEU A 20 9.50 1.82 -5.12
C LEU A 20 9.18 0.37 -5.49
N SER A 21 10.05 -0.57 -5.16
CA SER A 21 9.84 -2.00 -5.47
C SER A 21 8.76 -2.64 -4.60
N LEU A 22 8.77 -2.29 -3.30
CA LEU A 22 7.83 -2.82 -2.31
C LEU A 22 6.56 -1.97 -2.20
N GLY A 23 6.60 -0.72 -2.64
CA GLY A 23 5.50 0.24 -2.60
C GLY A 23 4.99 0.65 -3.98
N GLY A 24 5.34 -0.09 -5.03
CA GLY A 24 4.83 0.19 -6.39
C GLY A 24 3.32 0.04 -6.50
N ASP A 25 2.74 -0.88 -5.75
CA ASP A 25 1.31 -1.05 -5.55
C ASP A 25 0.65 0.14 -4.82
N ASN A 26 1.36 0.81 -3.93
CA ASN A 26 0.88 2.04 -3.27
C ASN A 26 0.53 3.13 -4.29
N ALA A 27 1.33 3.29 -5.36
CA ALA A 27 1.03 4.26 -6.42
C ALA A 27 -0.28 3.92 -7.16
N VAL A 28 -0.59 2.63 -7.31
CA VAL A 28 -1.86 2.15 -7.89
C VAL A 28 -3.01 2.47 -6.95
N VAL A 29 -2.87 2.19 -5.65
CA VAL A 29 -3.89 2.51 -4.63
C VAL A 29 -4.17 4.01 -4.58
N ILE A 30 -3.13 4.84 -4.58
CA ILE A 30 -3.24 6.30 -4.60
C ILE A 30 -4.02 6.76 -5.85
N ALA A 31 -3.68 6.20 -7.02
CA ALA A 31 -4.38 6.50 -8.26
C ALA A 31 -5.86 6.09 -8.20
N MET A 32 -6.16 4.88 -7.72
CA MET A 32 -7.52 4.36 -7.60
C MET A 32 -8.36 5.16 -6.61
N ALA A 33 -7.82 5.46 -5.42
CA ALA A 33 -8.53 6.21 -4.38
C ALA A 33 -8.87 7.65 -4.81
N SER A 34 -8.06 8.24 -5.69
CA SER A 34 -8.27 9.60 -6.19
C SER A 34 -8.98 9.66 -7.54
N ASN A 35 -9.24 8.54 -8.20
CA ASN A 35 -9.69 8.47 -9.60
C ASN A 35 -11.01 9.18 -9.88
N ARG A 36 -11.92 9.23 -8.90
CA ARG A 36 -13.25 9.86 -9.03
C ARG A 36 -13.26 11.36 -8.83
N LEU A 37 -12.16 11.91 -8.29
CA LEU A 37 -12.07 13.34 -8.03
C LEU A 37 -11.86 14.12 -9.33
N PRO A 38 -12.43 15.34 -9.43
CA PRO A 38 -12.08 16.29 -10.47
C PRO A 38 -10.56 16.52 -10.52
N GLU A 39 -9.99 16.80 -11.69
CA GLU A 39 -8.52 16.82 -11.90
C GLU A 39 -7.77 17.70 -10.88
N LYS A 40 -8.32 18.86 -10.53
CA LYS A 40 -7.70 19.77 -9.55
C LYS A 40 -7.66 19.15 -8.13
N GLU A 41 -8.73 18.50 -7.72
CA GLU A 41 -8.83 17.86 -6.40
C GLU A 41 -8.04 16.56 -6.37
N ARG A 42 -8.04 15.80 -7.46
CA ARG A 42 -7.20 14.60 -7.63
C ARG A 42 -5.73 14.89 -7.37
N LYS A 43 -5.18 15.95 -8.01
CA LYS A 43 -3.77 16.35 -7.78
C LYS A 43 -3.50 16.73 -6.31
N LYS A 44 -4.44 17.41 -5.67
CA LYS A 44 -4.33 17.76 -4.25
C LYS A 44 -4.41 16.52 -3.34
N ALA A 45 -5.38 15.61 -3.61
CA ALA A 45 -5.53 14.39 -2.84
C ALA A 45 -4.27 13.51 -2.94
N ILE A 46 -3.73 13.34 -4.14
CA ILE A 46 -2.48 12.61 -4.37
C ILE A 46 -1.33 13.25 -3.58
N LEU A 47 -1.14 14.56 -3.69
CA LEU A 47 -0.04 15.24 -3.01
C LEU A 47 -0.17 15.17 -1.49
N ILE A 48 -1.33 15.54 -0.94
CA ILE A 48 -1.56 15.57 0.52
C ILE A 48 -1.54 14.14 1.07
N GLY A 49 -2.19 13.20 0.38
CA GLY A 49 -2.22 11.79 0.76
C GLY A 49 -0.84 11.17 0.77
N THR A 50 -0.03 11.41 -0.27
CA THR A 50 1.34 10.89 -0.34
C THR A 50 2.24 11.49 0.76
N ILE A 51 2.16 12.81 1.00
CA ILE A 51 2.95 13.44 2.07
C ILE A 51 2.54 12.88 3.43
N GLY A 52 1.24 12.73 3.69
CA GLY A 52 0.73 12.13 4.93
C GLY A 52 1.15 10.67 5.09
N ALA A 53 1.05 9.89 4.02
CA ALA A 53 1.45 8.48 3.98
C ALA A 53 2.96 8.33 4.26
N VAL A 54 3.81 9.06 3.56
CA VAL A 54 5.27 9.01 3.76
C VAL A 54 5.65 9.50 5.15
N GLY A 55 5.02 10.57 5.65
CA GLY A 55 5.24 11.05 7.02
C GLY A 55 4.90 9.98 8.07
N LEU A 56 3.77 9.29 7.90
CA LEU A 56 3.39 8.19 8.77
C LEU A 56 4.37 7.00 8.64
N ARG A 57 4.81 6.65 7.43
CA ARG A 57 5.79 5.60 7.17
C ARG A 57 7.15 5.91 7.85
N MET A 58 7.60 7.17 7.88
CA MET A 58 8.80 7.56 8.61
C MET A 58 8.65 7.24 10.11
N VAL A 59 7.51 7.57 10.71
CA VAL A 59 7.22 7.25 12.12
C VAL A 59 7.19 5.73 12.34
N LEU A 60 6.51 5.01 11.46
CA LEU A 60 6.42 3.55 11.55
C LEU A 60 7.79 2.88 11.40
N THR A 61 8.64 3.37 10.50
CA THR A 61 10.00 2.84 10.33
C THR A 61 10.84 3.06 11.58
N PHE A 62 10.65 4.19 12.27
CA PHE A 62 11.33 4.44 13.54
C PHE A 62 10.94 3.45 14.64
N VAL A 63 9.68 3.04 14.69
CA VAL A 63 9.16 2.06 15.66
C VAL A 63 9.08 0.64 15.13
N ALA A 64 9.61 0.40 13.94
CA ALA A 64 9.46 -0.85 13.18
C ALA A 64 9.77 -2.10 13.98
N VAL A 65 10.91 -2.12 14.67
CA VAL A 65 11.35 -3.30 15.43
C VAL A 65 10.34 -3.68 16.52
N TRP A 66 9.73 -2.67 17.17
CA TRP A 66 8.72 -2.91 18.20
C TRP A 66 7.37 -3.32 17.57
N LEU A 67 6.97 -2.66 16.48
CA LEU A 67 5.71 -2.95 15.79
C LEU A 67 5.62 -4.42 15.35
N LEU A 68 6.71 -4.93 14.79
CA LEU A 68 6.79 -6.31 14.30
C LEU A 68 6.87 -7.38 15.42
N THR A 69 6.98 -6.96 16.69
CA THR A 69 6.82 -7.89 17.81
C THR A 69 5.36 -8.18 18.17
N ILE A 70 4.44 -7.33 17.69
CA ILE A 70 3.01 -7.48 17.99
C ILE A 70 2.44 -8.62 17.13
N PRO A 71 1.99 -9.71 17.75
CA PRO A 71 1.39 -10.83 17.01
C PRO A 71 0.06 -10.38 16.36
N TYR A 72 -0.26 -10.98 15.23
CA TYR A 72 -1.48 -10.71 14.45
C TYR A 72 -1.61 -9.29 13.89
N LEU A 73 -0.59 -8.44 14.00
CA LEU A 73 -0.65 -7.07 13.48
C LEU A 73 -0.78 -7.08 11.95
N GLN A 74 0.02 -7.92 11.27
CA GLN A 74 -0.04 -8.07 9.82
C GLN A 74 -1.36 -8.73 9.38
N VAL A 75 -1.87 -9.69 10.15
CA VAL A 75 -3.19 -10.29 9.90
C VAL A 75 -4.29 -9.23 9.93
N LEU A 76 -4.30 -8.38 10.95
CA LEU A 76 -5.27 -7.28 11.07
C LEU A 76 -5.16 -6.33 9.88
N GLY A 77 -3.93 -5.95 9.50
CA GLY A 77 -3.68 -5.12 8.31
C GLY A 77 -4.24 -5.74 7.04
N GLY A 78 -3.95 -7.03 6.80
CA GLY A 78 -4.46 -7.77 5.65
C GLY A 78 -5.99 -7.85 5.62
N ILE A 79 -6.65 -8.12 6.77
CA ILE A 79 -8.11 -8.12 6.86
C ILE A 79 -8.70 -6.75 6.47
N LEU A 80 -8.09 -5.66 6.93
CA LEU A 80 -8.55 -4.31 6.65
C LEU A 80 -8.31 -3.86 5.20
N LEU A 81 -7.32 -4.44 4.51
CA LEU A 81 -7.07 -4.15 3.09
C LEU A 81 -8.15 -4.74 2.16
N ILE A 82 -8.76 -5.87 2.51
CA ILE A 82 -9.77 -6.53 1.67
C ILE A 82 -10.96 -5.62 1.37
N PRO A 83 -11.66 -5.02 2.36
CA PRO A 83 -12.75 -4.10 2.07
C PRO A 83 -12.33 -2.87 1.29
N ILE A 84 -11.11 -2.34 1.54
CA ILE A 84 -10.55 -1.22 0.76
C ILE A 84 -10.44 -1.60 -0.71
N ALA A 85 -9.86 -2.77 -1.02
CA ALA A 85 -9.68 -3.24 -2.38
C ALA A 85 -11.03 -3.42 -3.11
N ILE A 86 -12.02 -4.04 -2.45
CA ILE A 86 -13.38 -4.22 -3.00
C ILE A 86 -14.04 -2.86 -3.26
N HIS A 87 -13.89 -1.92 -2.33
CA HIS A 87 -14.51 -0.61 -2.44
C HIS A 87 -13.92 0.23 -3.58
N LEU A 88 -12.61 0.15 -3.82
CA LEU A 88 -11.95 0.87 -4.91
C LEU A 88 -12.45 0.43 -6.29
N VAL A 89 -12.84 -0.84 -6.47
CA VAL A 89 -13.39 -1.38 -7.73
C VAL A 89 -14.88 -1.16 -7.84
N ALA A 90 -15.61 -1.40 -6.77
CA ALA A 90 -17.07 -1.34 -6.73
C ALA A 90 -17.56 -0.45 -5.58
N PRO A 91 -17.50 0.86 -5.74
CA PRO A 91 -17.95 1.77 -4.71
C PRO A 91 -19.48 1.69 -4.57
N GLY A 92 -19.91 1.37 -3.37
CA GLY A 92 -21.31 1.38 -2.97
C GLY A 92 -21.68 2.64 -2.23
N ASP A 93 -22.98 2.97 -2.18
CA ASP A 93 -23.49 4.15 -1.48
C ASP A 93 -23.60 3.97 0.05
N GLU A 94 -23.22 2.79 0.60
CA GLU A 94 -23.61 2.40 1.97
C GLU A 94 -22.50 1.94 2.91
N ASP A 95 -21.24 2.23 2.65
CA ASP A 95 -20.19 1.90 3.65
C ASP A 95 -19.78 3.16 4.42
N PRO A 96 -20.26 3.34 5.69
CA PRO A 96 -20.00 4.56 6.47
C PRO A 96 -18.53 4.74 6.88
N HIS A 97 -17.65 3.78 6.60
CA HIS A 97 -16.25 3.82 7.00
C HIS A 97 -15.25 4.01 5.86
N ILE A 98 -15.65 3.80 4.61
CA ILE A 98 -14.78 3.97 3.44
C ILE A 98 -15.63 4.57 2.32
N GLU A 99 -15.90 5.87 2.40
CA GLU A 99 -16.50 6.61 1.30
C GLU A 99 -15.44 6.73 0.19
N ALA A 100 -15.62 6.03 -0.96
CA ALA A 100 -15.09 6.50 -2.24
C ALA A 100 -15.89 7.73 -2.59
N SER A 101 -15.56 8.79 -1.96
CA SER A 101 -16.32 10.00 -2.04
C SER A 101 -15.76 10.84 -3.17
N ASP A 102 -16.68 11.54 -3.82
CA ASP A 102 -16.39 12.74 -4.59
C ASP A 102 -15.74 13.84 -3.73
N ASN A 103 -15.21 13.47 -2.55
CA ASN A 103 -14.64 14.37 -1.54
C ASN A 103 -13.12 14.12 -1.38
N LEU A 104 -12.35 15.18 -1.53
CA LEU A 104 -10.90 15.21 -1.39
C LEU A 104 -10.41 14.55 -0.09
N TRP A 105 -11.04 14.85 1.04
CA TRP A 105 -10.57 14.36 2.34
C TRP A 105 -10.79 12.87 2.56
N SER A 106 -11.83 12.30 1.95
CA SER A 106 -12.02 10.86 2.00
C SER A 106 -10.97 10.14 1.15
N ALA A 107 -10.67 10.64 -0.05
CA ALA A 107 -9.58 10.11 -0.85
C ALA A 107 -8.24 10.18 -0.10
N VAL A 108 -7.93 11.30 0.56
CA VAL A 108 -6.73 11.47 1.39
C VAL A 108 -6.68 10.44 2.53
N LYS A 109 -7.79 10.26 3.25
CA LYS A 109 -7.87 9.25 4.33
C LYS A 109 -7.64 7.83 3.80
N THR A 110 -8.26 7.47 2.68
CA THR A 110 -8.08 6.16 2.05
C THR A 110 -6.63 5.93 1.64
N ILE A 111 -5.99 6.94 1.04
CA ILE A 111 -4.56 6.87 0.66
C ILE A 111 -3.69 6.62 1.89
N ILE A 112 -3.85 7.42 2.94
CA ILE A 112 -3.03 7.31 4.16
C ILE A 112 -3.29 5.97 4.86
N LEU A 113 -4.54 5.54 4.97
CA LEU A 113 -4.89 4.29 5.63
C LEU A 113 -4.36 3.08 4.86
N ALA A 114 -4.55 3.05 3.54
CA ALA A 114 -4.06 1.95 2.72
C ALA A 114 -2.53 1.88 2.75
N ASP A 115 -1.82 3.01 2.59
CA ASP A 115 -0.37 3.04 2.69
C ASP A 115 0.12 2.61 4.08
N PHE A 116 -0.56 3.01 5.15
CA PHE A 116 -0.25 2.56 6.51
C PHE A 116 -0.31 1.04 6.63
N LEU A 117 -1.41 0.43 6.16
CA LEU A 117 -1.61 -1.02 6.26
C LEU A 117 -0.59 -1.79 5.43
N MET A 118 -0.32 -1.33 4.21
CA MET A 118 0.68 -1.93 3.31
C MET A 118 2.12 -1.71 3.78
N SER A 119 2.39 -0.59 4.45
CA SER A 119 3.71 -0.28 5.00
C SER A 119 4.10 -1.18 6.16
N ILE A 120 3.15 -1.78 6.90
CA ILE A 120 3.44 -2.70 8.00
C ILE A 120 4.31 -3.87 7.54
N ASP A 121 4.07 -4.39 6.34
CA ASP A 121 4.86 -5.49 5.77
C ASP A 121 6.25 -5.03 5.28
N ASN A 122 6.33 -3.83 4.71
CA ASN A 122 7.53 -3.32 4.06
C ASN A 122 8.53 -2.60 4.99
N ILE A 123 8.10 -2.29 6.20
CA ILE A 123 8.80 -1.41 7.15
C ILE A 123 10.19 -1.95 7.54
N LEU A 124 10.32 -3.28 7.68
CA LEU A 124 11.57 -3.91 8.08
C LEU A 124 12.63 -3.82 6.98
N SER A 125 12.20 -3.94 5.73
CA SER A 125 13.08 -3.83 4.57
C SER A 125 13.68 -2.43 4.45
N VAL A 126 12.86 -1.39 4.65
CA VAL A 126 13.32 0.00 4.65
C VAL A 126 14.24 0.29 5.84
N ALA A 127 13.88 -0.18 7.03
CA ALA A 127 14.72 -0.05 8.24
C ALA A 127 16.06 -0.78 8.09
N GLY A 128 16.06 -1.97 7.49
CA GLY A 128 17.25 -2.76 7.18
C GLY A 128 18.18 -2.07 6.19
N ALA A 129 17.63 -1.51 5.10
CA ALA A 129 18.40 -0.76 4.10
C ALA A 129 19.08 0.49 4.69
N ALA A 130 18.45 1.10 5.69
CA ALA A 130 18.98 2.26 6.38
C ALA A 130 20.07 1.92 7.41
N ASN A 131 20.31 0.64 7.72
CA ASN A 131 21.25 0.21 8.75
C ASN A 131 21.07 0.95 10.10
N GLY A 132 19.83 1.28 10.47
CA GLY A 132 19.51 2.02 11.69
C GLY A 132 19.77 3.53 11.62
N ASP A 133 20.21 4.08 10.50
CA ASP A 133 20.38 5.53 10.33
C ASP A 133 19.05 6.17 9.87
N PHE A 134 18.38 6.82 10.83
CA PHE A 134 17.09 7.45 10.58
C PHE A 134 17.15 8.59 9.54
N LEU A 135 18.28 9.29 9.45
CA LEU A 135 18.45 10.35 8.44
C LEU A 135 18.42 9.77 7.01
N LEU A 136 18.99 8.57 6.80
CA LEU A 136 18.89 7.88 5.52
C LEU A 136 17.45 7.53 5.16
N VAL A 137 16.65 7.07 6.15
CA VAL A 137 15.21 6.80 5.92
C VAL A 137 14.49 8.07 5.49
N VAL A 138 14.68 9.16 6.23
CA VAL A 138 14.03 10.45 5.92
C VAL A 138 14.42 10.92 4.51
N PHE A 139 15.69 10.93 4.17
CA PHE A 139 16.16 11.34 2.84
C PHE A 139 15.62 10.43 1.73
N GLY A 140 15.73 9.12 1.89
CA GLY A 140 15.25 8.15 0.90
C GLY A 140 13.74 8.30 0.64
N LEU A 141 12.93 8.32 1.70
CA LEU A 141 11.48 8.46 1.58
C LEU A 141 11.05 9.84 1.07
N MET A 142 11.76 10.92 1.43
CA MET A 142 11.46 12.26 0.89
C MET A 142 11.72 12.34 -0.62
N VAL A 143 12.76 11.68 -1.11
CA VAL A 143 13.06 11.63 -2.56
C VAL A 143 12.06 10.75 -3.31
N SER A 144 11.50 9.72 -2.67
CA SER A 144 10.48 8.88 -3.30
C SER A 144 9.13 9.60 -3.50
N ILE A 145 8.79 10.63 -2.68
CA ILE A 145 7.52 11.36 -2.79
C ILE A 145 7.23 11.87 -4.22
N PRO A 146 8.10 12.66 -4.86
CA PRO A 146 7.82 13.15 -6.21
C PRO A 146 7.67 12.00 -7.21
N ILE A 147 8.40 10.91 -7.07
CA ILE A 147 8.33 9.75 -7.95
C ILE A 147 6.96 9.06 -7.81
N ILE A 148 6.51 8.84 -6.57
CA ILE A 148 5.20 8.25 -6.28
C ILE A 148 4.07 9.15 -6.77
N VAL A 149 4.15 10.46 -6.52
CA VAL A 149 3.15 11.44 -6.98
C VAL A 149 3.06 11.48 -8.50
N MET A 150 4.18 11.49 -9.20
CA MET A 150 4.18 11.46 -10.68
C MET A 150 3.69 10.11 -11.20
N GLY A 151 4.12 9.01 -10.60
CA GLY A 151 3.70 7.65 -10.94
C GLY A 151 2.20 7.46 -10.78
N SER A 152 1.63 7.85 -9.63
CA SER A 152 0.19 7.73 -9.38
C SER A 152 -0.67 8.62 -10.30
N GLN A 153 -0.19 9.81 -10.67
CA GLN A 153 -0.86 10.64 -11.67
C GLN A 153 -0.85 10.01 -13.07
N LEU A 154 0.26 9.36 -13.44
CA LEU A 154 0.35 8.64 -14.71
C LEU A 154 -0.58 7.43 -14.71
N ILE A 155 -0.56 6.63 -13.64
CA ILE A 155 -1.44 5.48 -13.45
C ILE A 155 -2.90 5.95 -13.48
N GLY A 156 -3.26 7.05 -12.80
CA GLY A 156 -4.60 7.62 -12.83
C GLY A 156 -5.09 7.90 -14.27
N LYS A 157 -4.26 8.49 -15.13
CA LYS A 157 -4.60 8.70 -16.54
C LYS A 157 -4.80 7.39 -17.32
N VAL A 158 -4.03 6.36 -16.98
CA VAL A 158 -4.18 5.03 -17.60
C VAL A 158 -5.49 4.39 -17.13
N LEU A 159 -5.84 4.50 -15.86
CA LEU A 159 -7.09 4.00 -15.30
C LEU A 159 -8.31 4.71 -15.89
N ASP A 160 -8.23 6.04 -16.13
CA ASP A 160 -9.29 6.80 -16.82
C ASP A 160 -9.53 6.27 -18.24
N ARG A 161 -8.48 5.83 -18.93
CA ARG A 161 -8.57 5.29 -20.30
C ARG A 161 -8.96 3.82 -20.34
N PHE A 162 -8.54 3.05 -19.35
CA PHE A 162 -8.75 1.61 -19.25
C PHE A 162 -9.29 1.22 -17.86
N PRO A 163 -10.58 1.49 -17.58
CA PRO A 163 -11.15 1.27 -16.24
C PRO A 163 -11.05 -0.17 -15.73
N PHE A 164 -10.99 -1.18 -16.64
CA PHE A 164 -10.85 -2.58 -16.26
C PHE A 164 -9.53 -2.85 -15.47
N LEU A 165 -8.51 -1.99 -15.64
CA LEU A 165 -7.26 -2.10 -14.88
C LEU A 165 -7.43 -1.84 -13.37
N MET A 166 -8.56 -1.25 -12.96
CA MET A 166 -8.89 -1.14 -11.53
C MET A 166 -9.00 -2.54 -10.86
N TYR A 167 -9.47 -3.55 -11.62
CA TYR A 167 -9.48 -4.93 -11.11
C TYR A 167 -8.07 -5.50 -10.93
N ALA A 168 -7.13 -5.13 -11.80
CA ALA A 168 -5.73 -5.52 -11.62
C ALA A 168 -5.13 -4.87 -10.35
N GLY A 169 -5.41 -3.58 -10.10
CA GLY A 169 -5.01 -2.91 -8.86
C GLY A 169 -5.64 -3.54 -7.62
N ALA A 170 -6.93 -3.86 -7.66
CA ALA A 170 -7.58 -4.56 -6.56
C ALA A 170 -7.02 -5.97 -6.32
N ALA A 171 -6.65 -6.68 -7.39
CA ALA A 171 -5.97 -7.97 -7.29
C ALA A 171 -4.60 -7.83 -6.60
N MET A 172 -3.84 -6.78 -6.91
CA MET A 172 -2.57 -6.49 -6.21
C MET A 172 -2.78 -6.28 -4.71
N ILE A 173 -3.78 -5.49 -4.32
CA ILE A 173 -4.10 -5.27 -2.90
C ILE A 173 -4.54 -6.58 -2.23
N GLY A 174 -5.34 -7.39 -2.92
CA GLY A 174 -5.74 -8.72 -2.43
C GLY A 174 -4.56 -9.68 -2.27
N TRP A 175 -3.59 -9.63 -3.20
CA TRP A 175 -2.33 -10.36 -3.10
C TRP A 175 -1.53 -9.94 -1.87
N THR A 176 -1.32 -8.62 -1.68
CA THR A 176 -0.64 -8.06 -0.51
C THR A 176 -1.33 -8.44 0.80
N SER A 177 -2.67 -8.43 0.84
CA SER A 177 -3.42 -8.93 2.00
C SER A 177 -3.07 -10.39 2.31
N GLY A 178 -2.94 -11.25 1.29
CA GLY A 178 -2.56 -12.66 1.45
C GLY A 178 -1.13 -12.84 1.95
N THR A 179 -0.18 -12.08 1.44
CA THR A 179 1.22 -12.12 1.91
C THR A 179 1.33 -11.67 3.36
N MET A 180 0.57 -10.67 3.79
CA MET A 180 0.54 -10.21 5.18
C MET A 180 0.10 -11.31 6.17
N PHE A 181 -0.84 -12.18 5.78
CA PHE A 181 -1.21 -13.33 6.63
C PHE A 181 -0.06 -14.31 6.81
N LEU A 182 0.73 -14.53 5.76
CA LEU A 182 1.86 -15.47 5.77
C LEU A 182 3.09 -14.91 6.47
N HIS A 183 3.31 -13.60 6.40
CA HIS A 183 4.43 -12.93 7.07
C HIS A 183 4.17 -12.65 8.56
N ASP A 184 2.93 -12.79 9.05
CA ASP A 184 2.63 -12.61 10.47
C ASP A 184 3.34 -13.65 11.32
N LYS A 185 4.02 -13.19 12.38
CA LYS A 185 4.83 -14.04 13.27
C LYS A 185 4.04 -15.15 13.95
N ALA A 186 2.76 -14.92 14.25
CA ALA A 186 1.93 -15.87 14.97
C ALA A 186 1.19 -16.80 14.01
N LEU A 187 0.61 -16.25 12.95
CA LEU A 187 -0.25 -16.99 12.03
C LEU A 187 0.54 -17.66 10.89
N GLY A 188 1.56 -17.00 10.35
CA GLY A 188 2.32 -17.50 9.20
C GLY A 188 2.85 -18.92 9.40
N PRO A 189 3.64 -19.20 10.47
CA PRO A 189 4.16 -20.55 10.73
C PRO A 189 3.07 -21.60 10.92
N VAL A 190 1.90 -21.24 11.48
CA VAL A 190 0.78 -22.16 11.66
C VAL A 190 0.19 -22.58 10.32
N ILE A 191 -0.02 -21.60 9.43
CA ILE A 191 -0.56 -21.84 8.08
C ILE A 191 0.42 -22.68 7.26
N GLU A 192 1.71 -22.33 7.26
CA GLU A 192 2.74 -23.02 6.49
C GLU A 192 2.93 -24.47 6.95
N ASN A 193 2.97 -24.70 8.28
CA ASN A 193 3.07 -26.04 8.84
C ASN A 193 1.82 -26.92 8.55
N ALA A 194 0.64 -26.30 8.49
CA ALA A 194 -0.61 -27.04 8.27
C ALA A 194 -0.85 -27.37 6.79
N LEU A 195 -0.44 -26.48 5.87
CA LEU A 195 -0.81 -26.54 4.46
C LEU A 195 0.38 -26.75 3.51
N GLY A 196 1.62 -26.60 4.01
CA GLY A 196 2.83 -26.73 3.20
C GLY A 196 3.16 -25.49 2.35
N SER A 197 4.30 -25.52 1.66
CA SER A 197 4.86 -24.37 0.94
C SER A 197 4.02 -23.84 -0.22
N TRP A 198 3.11 -24.64 -0.78
CA TRP A 198 2.23 -24.17 -1.86
C TRP A 198 1.32 -23.02 -1.44
N ILE A 199 1.07 -22.86 -0.14
CA ILE A 199 0.21 -21.81 0.40
C ILE A 199 0.82 -20.41 0.26
N GLU A 200 2.15 -20.30 0.14
CA GLU A 200 2.85 -19.02 -0.05
C GLU A 200 2.37 -18.27 -1.29
N THR A 201 2.00 -19.01 -2.32
CA THR A 201 1.41 -18.44 -3.55
C THR A 201 -0.10 -18.62 -3.57
N GLY A 202 -0.61 -19.72 -3.01
CA GLY A 202 -2.02 -20.10 -3.06
C GLY A 202 -2.93 -19.13 -2.32
N LEU A 203 -2.58 -18.70 -1.11
CA LEU A 203 -3.39 -17.77 -0.34
C LEU A 203 -3.43 -16.35 -0.94
N PRO A 204 -2.29 -15.74 -1.33
CA PRO A 204 -2.30 -14.47 -2.04
C PRO A 204 -3.10 -14.51 -3.34
N ALA A 205 -2.92 -15.56 -4.16
CA ALA A 205 -3.65 -15.73 -5.41
C ALA A 205 -5.17 -15.88 -5.17
N PHE A 206 -5.55 -16.66 -4.14
CA PHE A 206 -6.95 -16.82 -3.76
C PHE A 206 -7.60 -15.49 -3.34
N LEU A 207 -6.92 -14.70 -2.49
CA LEU A 207 -7.44 -13.41 -2.04
C LEU A 207 -7.47 -12.38 -3.17
N ALA A 208 -6.49 -12.36 -4.06
CA ALA A 208 -6.51 -11.54 -5.26
C ALA A 208 -7.73 -11.84 -6.14
N LEU A 209 -8.02 -13.13 -6.37
CA LEU A 209 -9.19 -13.56 -7.13
C LEU A 209 -10.49 -13.24 -6.39
N ALA A 210 -10.55 -13.51 -5.08
CA ALA A 210 -11.73 -13.26 -4.26
C ALA A 210 -12.13 -11.77 -4.27
N VAL A 211 -11.16 -10.86 -4.12
CA VAL A 211 -11.40 -9.41 -4.19
C VAL A 211 -11.95 -9.00 -5.55
N CYS A 212 -11.39 -9.52 -6.65
CA CYS A 212 -11.90 -9.25 -7.99
C CYS A 212 -13.33 -9.73 -8.18
N VAL A 213 -13.62 -10.97 -7.77
CA VAL A 213 -14.97 -11.56 -7.89
C VAL A 213 -15.97 -10.79 -7.03
N LEU A 214 -15.65 -10.51 -5.77
CA LEU A 214 -16.54 -9.76 -4.88
C LEU A 214 -16.76 -8.32 -5.39
N GLY A 215 -15.70 -7.67 -5.88
CA GLY A 215 -15.80 -6.36 -6.51
C GLY A 215 -16.69 -6.38 -7.75
N TYR A 216 -16.55 -7.39 -8.62
CA TYR A 216 -17.37 -7.56 -9.79
C TYR A 216 -18.85 -7.79 -9.42
N LEU A 217 -19.12 -8.69 -8.48
CA LEU A 217 -20.48 -8.98 -8.02
C LEU A 217 -21.14 -7.74 -7.38
N LYS A 218 -20.38 -6.97 -6.60
CA LYS A 218 -20.90 -5.73 -5.99
C LYS A 218 -21.18 -4.66 -7.05
N SER A 219 -20.33 -4.54 -8.08
CA SER A 219 -20.50 -3.59 -9.19
C SER A 219 -21.72 -3.89 -10.07
N HIS A 220 -22.11 -5.17 -10.21
CA HIS A 220 -23.22 -5.60 -11.07
C HIS A 220 -24.55 -5.84 -10.33
N ARG A 221 -24.58 -5.68 -9.02
CA ARG A 221 -25.83 -5.74 -8.23
C ARG A 221 -26.63 -4.43 -8.23
N LYS A 222 -26.15 -3.42 -8.96
CA LYS A 222 -26.82 -2.16 -9.26
C LYS A 222 -27.40 -2.18 -10.67
#